data_074ddf299db59247a26561de37eb7542
#
_entry.id   074ddf299db59247a26561de37eb7542
#
_cell.length_a   1.000
_cell.length_b   1.000
_cell.length_c   1.000
_cell.angle_alpha   90.00
_cell.angle_beta   90.00
_cell.angle_gamma   90.00
#
_symmetry.space_group_name_H-M   'P 1'
#
loop_
_entity.id
_entity.type
_entity.pdbx_description
1 polymer ?
#
loop_
_entity_poly.entity_id
_entity_poly.type
_entity_poly.pdbx_seq_one_letter_code
_entity_poly.pdbx_strand_id
1 'polypeptide(L)'
;HVILSYTYAKYALHNNSQANYAFYGLPNSTKMHLINKANQMQAMGGIPSGYAVYYFNTSYNHQPMAFQVNNVATLSLRKSSSNTDITNGNSCYSLANAKYGVYSNAACTSQVSTFTTNANGTSNSINLEPGTYYVKEISAPEGYYIDNTVKTVSLSSGENKVVSFTDKPM
;
A
#
# COMPACT_ATOMS: atom_id res chain seq x y z
N HIS A 1 20.68 4.20 6.97
CA HIS A 1 21.77 4.18 5.97
C HIS A 1 22.81 3.09 6.26
N VAL A 2 23.40 3.06 7.47
CA VAL A 2 24.45 2.12 7.84
C VAL A 2 24.00 0.65 7.73
N ILE A 3 22.77 0.33 8.15
CA ILE A 3 22.22 -1.03 8.08
C ILE A 3 22.06 -1.46 6.60
N LEU A 4 21.54 -0.58 5.75
CA LEU A 4 21.38 -0.87 4.32
C LEU A 4 22.71 -1.07 3.62
N SER A 5 23.70 -0.20 3.91
CA SER A 5 25.05 -0.33 3.35
C SER A 5 25.72 -1.65 3.77
N TYR A 6 25.57 -2.04 5.04
CA TYR A 6 26.10 -3.31 5.53
C TYR A 6 25.43 -4.50 4.84
N THR A 7 24.11 -4.52 4.78
CA THR A 7 23.35 -5.59 4.14
C THR A 7 23.71 -5.71 2.68
N TYR A 8 23.80 -4.60 1.96
CA TYR A 8 24.21 -4.59 0.57
C TYR A 8 25.63 -5.15 0.37
N ALA A 9 26.60 -4.62 1.11
CA ALA A 9 27.98 -5.06 0.98
C ALA A 9 28.16 -6.54 1.31
N LYS A 10 27.50 -7.03 2.36
CA LYS A 10 27.58 -8.43 2.79
C LYS A 10 26.93 -9.40 1.80
N TYR A 11 25.75 -9.05 1.27
CA TYR A 11 24.94 -10.01 0.50
C TYR A 11 24.99 -9.80 -1.01
N ALA A 12 25.04 -8.57 -1.49
CA ALA A 12 25.10 -8.29 -2.92
C ALA A 12 26.52 -8.39 -3.47
N LEU A 13 27.52 -7.88 -2.72
CA LEU A 13 28.91 -7.92 -3.14
C LEU A 13 29.68 -9.15 -2.65
N HIS A 14 29.12 -9.93 -1.74
CA HIS A 14 29.76 -11.08 -1.11
C HIS A 14 31.12 -10.72 -0.46
N ASN A 15 31.26 -9.48 0.02
CA ASN A 15 32.51 -8.92 0.51
C ASN A 15 32.39 -8.46 1.96
N ASN A 16 32.84 -9.32 2.89
CA ASN A 16 32.81 -9.02 4.32
C ASN A 16 33.69 -7.84 4.72
N SER A 17 34.78 -7.58 4.00
CA SER A 17 35.66 -6.43 4.27
C SER A 17 34.94 -5.12 3.98
N GLN A 18 34.22 -5.04 2.87
CA GLN A 18 33.42 -3.87 2.52
C GLN A 18 32.22 -3.68 3.47
N ALA A 19 31.60 -4.77 3.92
CA ALA A 19 30.55 -4.69 4.92
C ALA A 19 31.05 -4.07 6.24
N ASN A 20 32.26 -4.41 6.67
CA ASN A 20 32.88 -3.84 7.88
C ASN A 20 33.21 -2.35 7.73
N TYR A 21 33.47 -1.87 6.51
CA TYR A 21 33.74 -0.45 6.24
C TYR A 21 32.54 0.45 6.60
N ALA A 22 31.33 -0.06 6.45
CA ALA A 22 30.12 0.67 6.82
C ALA A 22 30.04 1.04 8.32
N PHE A 23 30.85 0.37 9.15
CA PHE A 23 30.89 0.57 10.60
C PHE A 23 32.16 1.27 11.10
N TYR A 24 32.99 1.78 10.18
CA TYR A 24 34.22 2.46 10.57
C TYR A 24 33.94 3.63 11.51
N GLY A 25 34.69 3.69 12.61
CA GLY A 25 34.54 4.74 13.63
C GLY A 25 33.39 4.55 14.63
N LEU A 26 32.51 3.56 14.45
CA LEU A 26 31.46 3.30 15.42
C LEU A 26 31.94 2.45 16.63
N PRO A 27 31.40 2.68 17.85
CA PRO A 27 31.63 1.80 18.98
C PRO A 27 31.20 0.34 18.70
N ASN A 28 31.89 -0.63 19.30
CA ASN A 28 31.59 -2.05 19.06
C ASN A 28 30.19 -2.45 19.45
N SER A 29 29.62 -1.88 20.51
CA SER A 29 28.22 -2.11 20.92
C SER A 29 27.23 -1.67 19.82
N THR A 30 27.47 -0.51 19.22
CA THR A 30 26.66 0.00 18.10
C THR A 30 26.81 -0.86 16.86
N LYS A 31 28.05 -1.30 16.53
CA LYS A 31 28.30 -2.23 15.42
C LYS A 31 27.51 -3.52 15.59
N MET A 32 27.56 -4.14 16.76
CA MET A 32 26.85 -5.39 17.02
C MET A 32 25.33 -5.21 16.94
N HIS A 33 24.79 -4.09 17.45
CA HIS A 33 23.37 -3.77 17.30
C HIS A 33 22.95 -3.68 15.83
N LEU A 34 23.71 -2.98 15.00
CA LEU A 34 23.41 -2.82 13.58
C LEU A 34 23.56 -4.12 12.78
N ILE A 35 24.57 -4.95 13.10
CA ILE A 35 24.75 -6.30 12.52
C ILE A 35 23.55 -7.18 12.86
N ASN A 36 23.10 -7.18 14.12
CA ASN A 36 21.94 -7.97 14.54
C ASN A 36 20.67 -7.51 13.82
N LYS A 37 20.46 -6.21 13.64
CA LYS A 37 19.34 -5.67 12.87
C LYS A 37 19.40 -6.07 11.39
N ALA A 38 20.57 -6.02 10.75
CA ALA A 38 20.74 -6.45 9.37
C ALA A 38 20.45 -7.95 9.20
N ASN A 39 20.90 -8.78 10.14
CA ASN A 39 20.60 -10.22 10.16
C ASN A 39 19.11 -10.50 10.37
N GLN A 40 18.43 -9.74 11.23
CA GLN A 40 16.98 -9.82 11.41
C GLN A 40 16.23 -9.47 10.12
N MET A 41 16.61 -8.39 9.43
CA MET A 41 15.99 -8.01 8.15
C MET A 41 16.17 -9.11 7.08
N GLN A 42 17.31 -9.78 7.05
CA GLN A 42 17.53 -10.91 6.16
C GLN A 42 16.66 -12.13 6.53
N ALA A 43 16.54 -12.44 7.82
CA ALA A 43 15.72 -13.54 8.31
C ALA A 43 14.23 -13.34 8.00
N MET A 44 13.79 -12.09 7.82
CA MET A 44 12.42 -11.74 7.38
C MET A 44 12.18 -11.94 5.88
N GLY A 45 13.13 -12.51 5.12
CA GLY A 45 12.96 -12.78 3.70
C GLY A 45 13.24 -11.60 2.77
N GLY A 46 13.95 -10.57 3.27
CA GLY A 46 14.35 -9.42 2.45
C GLY A 46 13.64 -8.10 2.81
N ILE A 47 13.36 -7.30 1.80
CA ILE A 47 12.70 -6.00 1.98
C ILE A 47 11.24 -6.24 2.34
N PRO A 48 10.72 -5.66 3.44
CA PRO A 48 9.32 -5.78 3.77
C PRO A 48 8.41 -5.31 2.63
N SER A 49 7.23 -5.94 2.52
CA SER A 49 6.18 -5.53 1.61
C SER A 49 5.88 -4.04 1.74
N GLY A 50 5.66 -3.35 0.62
CA GLY A 50 5.42 -1.91 0.57
C GLY A 50 6.68 -1.04 0.57
N TYR A 51 7.88 -1.62 0.47
CA TYR A 51 9.13 -0.86 0.38
C TYR A 51 9.93 -1.24 -0.86
N ALA A 52 10.58 -0.26 -1.49
CA ALA A 52 11.57 -0.47 -2.54
C ALA A 52 12.93 0.10 -2.11
N VAL A 53 14.02 -0.55 -2.53
CA VAL A 53 15.37 -0.03 -2.32
C VAL A 53 15.93 0.40 -3.66
N TYR A 54 16.26 1.67 -3.77
CA TYR A 54 16.96 2.23 -4.94
C TYR A 54 18.45 2.30 -4.65
N TYR A 55 19.21 1.78 -5.58
CA TYR A 55 20.66 1.77 -5.54
C TYR A 55 21.22 2.68 -6.63
N PHE A 56 22.06 3.63 -6.24
CA PHE A 56 22.76 4.50 -7.17
C PHE A 56 24.25 4.14 -7.19
N ASN A 57 24.70 3.61 -8.31
CA ASN A 57 26.12 3.41 -8.56
C ASN A 57 26.69 4.70 -9.16
N THR A 58 27.60 5.34 -8.43
CA THR A 58 28.33 6.51 -8.96
C THR A 58 29.64 6.03 -9.54
N SER A 59 29.93 6.41 -10.79
CA SER A 59 31.14 6.04 -11.52
C SER A 59 32.44 6.60 -10.96
N TYR A 60 32.37 7.39 -9.93
CA TYR A 60 33.51 7.99 -9.23
C TYR A 60 33.53 7.51 -7.78
N ASN A 61 34.63 7.03 -7.30
CA ASN A 61 35.09 6.68 -5.94
C ASN A 61 34.23 7.10 -4.71
N HIS A 62 32.93 7.34 -4.89
CA HIS A 62 31.99 7.65 -3.85
C HIS A 62 31.22 6.40 -3.44
N GLN A 63 30.92 6.28 -2.16
CA GLN A 63 30.12 5.17 -1.64
C GLN A 63 28.77 5.14 -2.34
N PRO A 64 28.33 3.97 -2.83
CA PRO A 64 26.98 3.80 -3.34
C PRO A 64 25.96 4.09 -2.23
N MET A 65 24.93 4.86 -2.56
CA MET A 65 23.84 5.17 -1.64
C MET A 65 22.63 4.32 -1.97
N ALA A 66 22.04 3.68 -0.96
CA ALA A 66 20.77 3.01 -1.07
C ALA A 66 19.71 3.82 -0.33
N PHE A 67 18.58 4.06 -0.98
CA PHE A 67 17.41 4.71 -0.40
C PHE A 67 16.28 3.71 -0.30
N GLN A 68 15.65 3.65 0.86
CA GLN A 68 14.42 2.93 1.07
C GLN A 68 13.26 3.89 0.86
N VAL A 69 12.38 3.57 -0.08
CA VAL A 69 11.17 4.34 -0.36
C VAL A 69 9.97 3.49 0.02
N ASN A 70 9.01 4.09 0.69
CA ASN A 70 7.72 3.45 0.90
C ASN A 70 7.03 3.29 -0.47
N ASN A 71 6.80 2.05 -0.88
CA ASN A 71 6.27 1.71 -2.21
C ASN A 71 4.75 1.48 -2.19
N VAL A 72 4.07 1.86 -1.11
CA VAL A 72 2.61 1.68 -1.04
C VAL A 72 1.87 2.81 -1.74
N ALA A 73 0.75 2.45 -2.35
CA ALA A 73 -0.27 3.38 -2.81
C ALA A 73 -1.41 3.44 -1.79
N THR A 74 -2.15 4.52 -1.78
CA THR A 74 -3.36 4.68 -0.96
C THR A 74 -4.59 4.63 -1.85
N LEU A 75 -5.55 3.76 -1.50
CA LEU A 75 -6.84 3.68 -2.16
C LEU A 75 -7.95 4.04 -1.17
N SER A 76 -8.90 4.84 -1.62
CA SER A 76 -10.14 5.15 -0.92
C SER A 76 -11.33 5.05 -1.88
N LEU A 77 -12.54 5.07 -1.33
CA LEU A 77 -13.78 4.94 -2.11
C LEU A 77 -14.70 6.13 -1.84
N ARG A 78 -15.39 6.58 -2.89
CA ARG A 78 -16.48 7.53 -2.82
C ARG A 78 -17.73 6.95 -3.46
N LYS A 79 -18.84 6.98 -2.73
CA LYS A 79 -20.16 6.57 -3.17
C LYS A 79 -21.07 7.77 -3.34
N SER A 80 -21.95 7.72 -4.33
CA SER A 80 -22.98 8.74 -4.59
C SER A 80 -24.28 8.08 -5.02
N SER A 81 -25.39 8.86 -4.98
CA SER A 81 -26.67 8.50 -5.58
C SER A 81 -26.69 8.85 -7.06
N SER A 82 -27.31 8.02 -7.88
CA SER A 82 -27.59 8.33 -9.29
C SER A 82 -28.78 9.31 -9.47
N ASN A 83 -29.54 9.54 -8.43
CA ASN A 83 -30.68 10.47 -8.44
C ASN A 83 -30.75 11.24 -7.10
N THR A 84 -30.10 12.39 -7.06
CA THR A 84 -30.05 13.25 -5.87
C THR A 84 -31.38 13.97 -5.60
N ASP A 85 -32.24 14.11 -6.59
CA ASP A 85 -33.54 14.82 -6.44
C ASP A 85 -34.47 14.08 -5.49
N ILE A 86 -34.39 12.76 -5.47
CA ILE A 86 -35.23 11.92 -4.58
C ILE A 86 -34.50 11.53 -3.29
N THR A 87 -33.19 11.52 -3.26
CA THR A 87 -32.43 11.04 -2.11
C THR A 87 -31.91 12.15 -1.20
N ASN A 88 -31.72 13.38 -1.72
CA ASN A 88 -31.20 14.47 -0.92
C ASN A 88 -32.20 14.93 0.13
N GLY A 89 -31.76 14.92 1.40
CA GLY A 89 -32.65 15.29 2.54
C GLY A 89 -33.71 14.27 2.89
N ASN A 90 -33.72 13.10 2.23
CA ASN A 90 -34.68 12.03 2.48
C ASN A 90 -34.09 10.95 3.39
N SER A 91 -34.63 10.82 4.61
CA SER A 91 -34.09 9.88 5.63
C SER A 91 -34.27 8.40 5.28
N CYS A 92 -35.02 8.05 4.23
CA CYS A 92 -35.13 6.67 3.73
C CYS A 92 -33.88 6.24 2.93
N TYR A 93 -32.96 7.16 2.66
CA TYR A 93 -31.76 6.90 1.90
C TYR A 93 -30.52 7.26 2.70
N SER A 94 -29.58 6.37 2.77
CA SER A 94 -28.31 6.60 3.45
C SER A 94 -27.16 6.15 2.57
N LEU A 95 -26.07 6.92 2.50
CA LEU A 95 -24.81 6.48 1.86
C LEU A 95 -23.90 5.73 2.83
N ALA A 96 -24.27 5.66 4.12
CA ALA A 96 -23.50 4.98 5.15
C ALA A 96 -23.66 3.46 5.08
N ASN A 97 -22.63 2.75 5.54
CA ASN A 97 -22.62 1.30 5.71
C ASN A 97 -22.68 0.48 4.41
N ALA A 98 -22.48 1.09 3.24
CA ALA A 98 -22.19 0.32 2.04
C ALA A 98 -20.84 -0.39 2.21
N LYS A 99 -20.79 -1.66 1.85
CA LYS A 99 -19.56 -2.48 1.97
C LYS A 99 -19.05 -2.87 0.58
N TYR A 100 -17.74 -2.71 0.40
CA TYR A 100 -17.03 -3.07 -0.83
C TYR A 100 -15.88 -3.99 -0.52
N GLY A 101 -15.69 -5.04 -1.34
CA GLY A 101 -14.50 -5.87 -1.34
C GLY A 101 -13.45 -5.31 -2.31
N VAL A 102 -12.20 -5.40 -1.90
CA VAL A 102 -11.03 -5.14 -2.75
C VAL A 102 -10.34 -6.45 -3.00
N TYR A 103 -10.12 -6.81 -4.26
CA TYR A 103 -9.62 -8.12 -4.67
C TYR A 103 -8.38 -7.99 -5.53
N SER A 104 -7.48 -8.97 -5.42
CA SER A 104 -6.28 -9.07 -6.25
C SER A 104 -6.51 -9.78 -7.59
N ASN A 105 -7.70 -10.31 -7.84
CA ASN A 105 -8.06 -11.01 -9.08
C ASN A 105 -9.42 -10.58 -9.63
N ALA A 106 -9.57 -10.64 -10.96
CA ALA A 106 -10.78 -10.20 -11.66
C ALA A 106 -12.04 -11.02 -11.30
N ALA A 107 -11.88 -12.27 -10.88
CA ALA A 107 -12.98 -13.13 -10.44
C ALA A 107 -13.55 -12.73 -9.05
N CYS A 108 -12.93 -11.75 -8.37
CA CYS A 108 -13.30 -11.30 -7.03
C CYS A 108 -13.38 -12.44 -6.00
N THR A 109 -12.43 -13.38 -6.06
CA THR A 109 -12.33 -14.53 -5.13
C THR A 109 -11.21 -14.36 -4.11
N SER A 110 -10.19 -13.54 -4.42
CA SER A 110 -9.02 -13.28 -3.55
C SER A 110 -9.13 -11.88 -2.94
N GLN A 111 -9.88 -11.79 -1.84
CA GLN A 111 -10.09 -10.52 -1.17
C GLN A 111 -8.87 -10.12 -0.35
N VAL A 112 -8.39 -8.88 -0.54
CA VAL A 112 -7.22 -8.32 0.15
C VAL A 112 -7.60 -7.25 1.17
N SER A 113 -8.74 -6.56 0.98
CA SER A 113 -9.23 -5.54 1.90
C SER A 113 -10.73 -5.28 1.73
N THR A 114 -11.27 -4.40 2.56
CA THR A 114 -12.67 -3.93 2.48
C THR A 114 -12.76 -2.43 2.69
N PHE A 115 -13.80 -1.83 2.10
CA PHE A 115 -14.26 -0.49 2.44
C PHE A 115 -15.63 -0.55 3.09
N THR A 116 -15.88 0.40 4.00
CA THR A 116 -17.22 0.72 4.51
C THR A 116 -17.40 2.23 4.40
N THR A 117 -18.52 2.66 3.84
CA THR A 117 -18.81 4.08 3.66
C THR A 117 -19.43 4.70 4.92
N ASN A 118 -19.16 5.97 5.13
CA ASN A 118 -19.81 6.83 6.11
C ASN A 118 -21.03 7.56 5.50
N ALA A 119 -21.70 8.41 6.28
CA ALA A 119 -22.89 9.16 5.83
C ALA A 119 -22.62 10.08 4.64
N ASN A 120 -21.38 10.53 4.44
CA ASN A 120 -20.99 11.35 3.29
C ASN A 120 -20.64 10.52 2.04
N GLY A 121 -20.81 9.20 2.11
CA GLY A 121 -20.44 8.29 1.03
C GLY A 121 -18.95 8.07 0.86
N THR A 122 -18.11 8.47 1.82
CA THR A 122 -16.65 8.26 1.76
C THR A 122 -16.23 7.09 2.63
N SER A 123 -15.22 6.36 2.22
CA SER A 123 -14.64 5.27 3.01
C SER A 123 -13.38 5.71 3.77
N ASN A 124 -12.89 4.85 4.65
CA ASN A 124 -11.50 4.87 5.10
C ASN A 124 -10.54 4.68 3.91
N SER A 125 -9.30 5.10 4.09
CA SER A 125 -8.20 4.81 3.17
C SER A 125 -7.49 3.52 3.56
N ILE A 126 -7.04 2.75 2.58
CA ILE A 126 -6.22 1.55 2.75
C ILE A 126 -4.91 1.70 1.98
N ASN A 127 -3.85 1.10 2.52
CA ASN A 127 -2.55 1.04 1.86
C ASN A 127 -2.42 -0.29 1.13
N LEU A 128 -2.03 -0.23 -0.14
CA LEU A 128 -1.85 -1.38 -1.02
C LEU A 128 -0.52 -1.27 -1.76
N GLU A 129 0.05 -2.40 -2.12
CA GLU A 129 1.20 -2.42 -3.03
C GLU A 129 0.80 -1.93 -4.43
N PRO A 130 1.74 -1.38 -5.21
CA PRO A 130 1.48 -1.11 -6.63
C PRO A 130 1.00 -2.36 -7.34
N GLY A 131 -0.04 -2.21 -8.14
CA GLY A 131 -0.65 -3.35 -8.82
C GLY A 131 -2.05 -3.05 -9.34
N THR A 132 -2.70 -4.07 -9.86
CA THR A 132 -4.08 -4.00 -10.34
C THR A 132 -5.02 -4.69 -9.35
N TYR A 133 -6.05 -3.96 -8.95
CA TYR A 133 -7.07 -4.41 -8.00
C TYR A 133 -8.45 -4.29 -8.61
N TYR A 134 -9.39 -5.05 -8.04
CA TYR A 134 -10.77 -5.12 -8.48
C TYR A 134 -11.66 -4.78 -7.28
N VAL A 135 -12.55 -3.80 -7.44
CA VAL A 135 -13.43 -3.34 -6.38
C VAL A 135 -14.86 -3.65 -6.76
N LYS A 136 -15.57 -4.32 -5.87
CA LYS A 136 -16.96 -4.74 -6.06
C LYS A 136 -17.76 -4.43 -4.81
N GLU A 137 -19.01 -3.99 -4.97
CA GLU A 137 -19.95 -3.85 -3.85
C GLU A 137 -20.37 -5.23 -3.33
N ILE A 138 -20.33 -5.38 -1.99
CA ILE A 138 -20.76 -6.59 -1.27
C ILE A 138 -22.17 -6.39 -0.69
N SER A 139 -22.43 -5.17 -0.21
CA SER A 139 -23.69 -4.81 0.41
C SER A 139 -24.01 -3.35 0.13
N ALA A 140 -25.15 -3.10 -0.49
CA ALA A 140 -25.66 -1.75 -0.69
C ALA A 140 -26.11 -1.13 0.65
N PRO A 141 -26.13 0.21 0.76
CA PRO A 141 -26.66 0.90 1.92
C PRO A 141 -28.18 1.00 1.83
N GLU A 142 -28.78 1.51 2.89
CA GLU A 142 -30.24 1.65 2.99
C GLU A 142 -30.83 2.51 1.86
N GLY A 143 -31.88 2.00 1.22
CA GLY A 143 -32.61 2.67 0.15
C GLY A 143 -32.01 2.49 -1.25
N TYR A 144 -30.94 1.74 -1.42
CA TYR A 144 -30.26 1.57 -2.72
C TYR A 144 -30.22 0.12 -3.18
N TYR A 145 -30.27 -0.06 -4.50
CA TYR A 145 -29.94 -1.34 -5.13
C TYR A 145 -28.44 -1.59 -5.11
N ILE A 146 -28.06 -2.85 -4.94
CA ILE A 146 -26.65 -3.25 -5.04
C ILE A 146 -26.12 -3.05 -6.47
N ASP A 147 -24.93 -2.45 -6.59
CA ASP A 147 -24.22 -2.34 -7.87
C ASP A 147 -23.30 -3.56 -8.06
N ASN A 148 -23.65 -4.41 -9.01
CA ASN A 148 -22.85 -5.60 -9.33
C ASN A 148 -21.62 -5.31 -10.20
N THR A 149 -21.36 -4.06 -10.54
CA THR A 149 -20.20 -3.65 -11.37
C THR A 149 -18.90 -3.92 -10.63
N VAL A 150 -17.95 -4.52 -11.32
CA VAL A 150 -16.55 -4.66 -10.85
C VAL A 150 -15.73 -3.55 -11.48
N LYS A 151 -15.10 -2.71 -10.67
CA LYS A 151 -14.20 -1.65 -11.15
C LYS A 151 -12.75 -2.08 -11.01
N THR A 152 -12.01 -1.98 -12.11
CA THR A 152 -10.57 -2.22 -12.14
C THR A 152 -9.82 -0.96 -11.75
N VAL A 153 -8.88 -1.08 -10.81
CA VAL A 153 -8.07 0.02 -10.29
C VAL A 153 -6.60 -0.36 -10.38
N SER A 154 -5.83 0.36 -11.19
CA SER A 154 -4.38 0.23 -11.23
C SER A 154 -3.76 1.28 -10.31
N LEU A 155 -2.84 0.86 -9.45
CA LEU A 155 -2.15 1.69 -8.47
C LEU A 155 -0.65 1.71 -8.79
N SER A 156 -0.08 2.92 -8.84
CA SER A 156 1.36 3.15 -8.93
C SER A 156 1.95 3.44 -7.55
N SER A 157 3.27 3.29 -7.42
CA SER A 157 3.99 3.61 -6.16
C SER A 157 3.73 5.04 -5.71
N GLY A 158 3.32 5.22 -4.46
CA GLY A 158 3.04 6.52 -3.85
C GLY A 158 1.75 7.19 -4.34
N GLU A 159 0.97 6.53 -5.19
CA GLU A 159 -0.28 7.10 -5.72
C GLU A 159 -1.37 7.14 -4.65
N ASN A 160 -2.13 8.25 -4.61
CA ASN A 160 -3.36 8.37 -3.86
C ASN A 160 -4.53 8.34 -4.83
N LYS A 161 -5.34 7.30 -4.77
CA LYS A 161 -6.44 7.09 -5.71
C LYS A 161 -7.79 6.96 -5.01
N VAL A 162 -8.83 7.50 -5.64
CA VAL A 162 -10.23 7.37 -5.20
C VAL A 162 -11.00 6.61 -6.27
N VAL A 163 -11.62 5.51 -5.90
CA VAL A 163 -12.57 4.80 -6.77
C VAL A 163 -13.99 5.27 -6.44
N SER A 164 -14.77 5.64 -7.46
CA SER A 164 -16.12 6.17 -7.28
C SER A 164 -17.18 5.15 -7.74
N PHE A 165 -18.23 5.01 -6.95
CA PHE A 165 -19.43 4.22 -7.29
C PHE A 165 -20.68 5.10 -7.21
N THR A 166 -21.67 4.80 -8.04
CA THR A 166 -22.93 5.53 -8.09
C THR A 166 -24.06 4.53 -8.13
N ASP A 167 -24.87 4.50 -7.07
CA ASP A 167 -25.95 3.55 -6.95
C ASP A 167 -27.30 4.14 -7.33
N LYS A 168 -28.17 3.27 -7.82
CA LYS A 168 -29.56 3.58 -8.13
C LYS A 168 -30.39 3.48 -6.85
N PRO A 169 -31.14 4.53 -6.47
CA PRO A 169 -32.12 4.44 -5.38
C PRO A 169 -33.28 3.52 -5.76
N MET A 170 -33.87 2.89 -4.75
CA MET A 170 -35.10 2.06 -4.85
C MET A 170 -36.32 2.90 -5.14
#